data_6f437f348336e2e143b49539ec92452d
#
_entry.id   6f437f348336e2e143b49539ec92452d
#
_cell.length_a   1.000
_cell.length_b   1.000
_cell.length_c   1.000
_cell.angle_alpha   90.00
_cell.angle_beta   90.00
_cell.angle_gamma   90.00
#
_symmetry.space_group_name_H-M   'P 1'
#
loop_
_entity.id
_entity.type
_entity.pdbx_description
1 polymer ?
#
loop_
_entity_poly.entity_id
_entity_poly.type
_entity_poly.pdbx_seq_one_letter_code
_entity_poly.pdbx_strand_id
1 'polypeptide(L)'
;VELISDLKEALQNRGILFTMMMFFLIQVCVMLLQPLITMYVGQLMGKVDDEAVQMAGVIFSLAGISGILAAPFWGNRGQRYGYVRTFCYITLGAGVVNLFQFFTTDVYQFAIVQFIFGLFLAGAIPNINANLAEVTDKSIRGKAFGLVTSAQMSGGFVGPLLGGALGHVLPTRLVIICAGIILIGVSAFTYFTKVKGK
;
A
#
# COMPACT_ATOMS: atom_id res chain seq x y z
N VAL A 1 10.99 6.45 -32.48
CA VAL A 1 10.70 5.05 -32.89
C VAL A 1 11.22 4.10 -31.82
N GLU A 2 12.45 4.25 -31.32
CA GLU A 2 13.04 3.41 -30.25
C GLU A 2 12.25 3.43 -28.93
N LEU A 3 11.78 4.60 -28.50
CA LEU A 3 11.05 4.73 -27.23
C LEU A 3 9.76 3.90 -27.19
N ILE A 4 9.05 3.81 -28.32
CA ILE A 4 7.79 3.04 -28.42
C ILE A 4 8.07 1.54 -28.46
N SER A 5 9.14 1.11 -29.14
CA SER A 5 9.54 -0.30 -29.18
C SER A 5 9.97 -0.79 -27.81
N ASP A 6 10.74 0.02 -27.08
CA ASP A 6 11.22 -0.27 -25.73
C ASP A 6 10.09 -0.29 -24.70
N LEU A 7 9.11 0.61 -24.87
CA LEU A 7 7.90 0.61 -24.04
C LEU A 7 7.09 -0.66 -24.26
N LYS A 8 6.98 -1.11 -25.52
CA LYS A 8 6.29 -2.34 -25.89
C LYS A 8 7.01 -3.56 -25.33
N GLU A 9 8.34 -3.59 -25.40
CA GLU A 9 9.16 -4.66 -24.84
C GLU A 9 9.02 -4.73 -23.30
N ALA A 10 9.10 -3.59 -22.62
CA ALA A 10 8.88 -3.53 -21.17
C ALA A 10 7.48 -3.98 -20.78
N LEU A 11 6.44 -3.61 -21.54
CA LEU A 11 5.05 -4.03 -21.30
C LEU A 11 4.81 -5.52 -21.65
N GLN A 12 5.64 -6.15 -22.45
CA GLN A 12 5.59 -7.59 -22.71
C GLN A 12 6.24 -8.40 -21.57
N ASN A 13 7.05 -7.77 -20.74
CA ASN A 13 7.67 -8.44 -19.60
C ASN A 13 6.66 -8.66 -18.48
N ARG A 14 6.27 -9.92 -18.27
CA ARG A 14 5.31 -10.33 -17.20
C ARG A 14 5.75 -9.92 -15.80
N GLY A 15 7.05 -9.80 -15.55
CA GLY A 15 7.59 -9.34 -14.25
C GLY A 15 7.33 -7.85 -14.03
N ILE A 16 7.54 -7.03 -15.05
CA ILE A 16 7.28 -5.59 -15.01
C ILE A 16 5.79 -5.33 -14.85
N LEU A 17 4.94 -5.98 -15.66
CA LEU A 17 3.48 -5.85 -15.55
C LEU A 17 2.96 -6.24 -14.16
N PHE A 18 3.46 -7.35 -13.61
CA PHE A 18 3.12 -7.77 -12.26
C PHE A 18 3.49 -6.69 -11.25
N THR A 19 4.69 -6.15 -11.33
CA THR A 19 5.16 -5.09 -10.43
C THR A 19 4.32 -3.82 -10.55
N MET A 20 3.99 -3.39 -11.78
CA MET A 20 3.10 -2.25 -12.04
C MET A 20 1.74 -2.45 -11.37
N MET A 21 1.14 -3.64 -11.50
CA MET A 21 -0.15 -3.95 -10.90
C MET A 21 -0.07 -3.92 -9.37
N MET A 22 1.01 -4.46 -8.77
CA MET A 22 1.19 -4.42 -7.32
C MET A 22 1.32 -2.99 -6.80
N PHE A 23 2.13 -2.16 -7.45
CA PHE A 23 2.26 -0.75 -7.09
C PHE A 23 0.93 0.01 -7.22
N PHE A 24 0.22 -0.19 -8.32
CA PHE A 24 -1.09 0.42 -8.53
C PHE A 24 -2.06 0.05 -7.40
N LEU A 25 -2.22 -1.25 -7.11
CA LEU A 25 -3.16 -1.73 -6.10
C LEU A 25 -2.81 -1.25 -4.69
N ILE A 26 -1.53 -1.29 -4.29
CA ILE A 26 -1.10 -0.77 -2.99
C ILE A 26 -1.40 0.73 -2.91
N GLN A 27 -1.06 1.47 -3.94
CA GLN A 27 -1.24 2.91 -3.96
C GLN A 27 -2.73 3.28 -3.90
N VAL A 28 -3.59 2.55 -4.62
CA VAL A 28 -5.04 2.69 -4.50
C VAL A 28 -5.49 2.45 -3.06
N CYS A 29 -5.09 1.35 -2.42
CA CYS A 29 -5.48 1.03 -1.05
C CYS A 29 -5.04 2.10 -0.04
N VAL A 30 -3.79 2.58 -0.15
CA VAL A 30 -3.25 3.60 0.76
C VAL A 30 -3.97 4.94 0.57
N MET A 31 -4.11 5.38 -0.67
CA MET A 31 -4.69 6.67 -1.01
C MET A 31 -6.22 6.72 -0.86
N LEU A 32 -6.89 5.57 -0.98
CA LEU A 32 -8.34 5.45 -0.73
C LEU A 32 -8.71 5.83 0.71
N LEU A 33 -7.87 5.47 1.67
CA LEU A 33 -8.12 5.75 3.09
C LEU A 33 -7.75 7.18 3.49
N GLN A 34 -6.83 7.82 2.77
CA GLN A 34 -6.25 9.10 3.18
C GLN A 34 -7.29 10.20 3.44
N PRO A 35 -8.28 10.47 2.56
CA PRO A 35 -9.29 11.49 2.82
C PRO A 35 -10.26 11.11 3.94
N LEU A 36 -10.43 9.81 4.20
CA LEU A 36 -11.38 9.29 5.18
C LEU A 36 -10.83 9.25 6.60
N ILE A 37 -9.51 9.16 6.78
CA ILE A 37 -8.89 9.10 8.11
C ILE A 37 -9.24 10.33 8.93
N THR A 38 -9.13 11.53 8.36
CA THR A 38 -9.47 12.77 9.08
C THR A 38 -10.92 12.80 9.52
N MET A 39 -11.84 12.40 8.64
CA MET A 39 -13.27 12.29 8.99
C MET A 39 -13.50 11.23 10.07
N TYR A 40 -12.83 10.09 9.98
CA TYR A 40 -12.97 9.01 10.94
C TYR A 40 -12.43 9.39 12.32
N VAL A 41 -11.30 10.08 12.38
CA VAL A 41 -10.77 10.65 13.63
C VAL A 41 -11.79 11.61 14.26
N GLY A 42 -12.39 12.51 13.48
CA GLY A 42 -13.45 13.39 13.96
C GLY A 42 -14.66 12.63 14.51
N GLN A 43 -15.08 11.55 13.84
CA GLN A 43 -16.15 10.68 14.32
C GLN A 43 -15.80 9.99 15.65
N LEU A 44 -14.56 9.52 15.82
CA LEU A 44 -14.08 8.89 17.05
C LEU A 44 -13.97 9.90 18.21
N MET A 45 -13.63 11.16 17.92
CA MET A 45 -13.56 12.23 18.91
C MET A 45 -14.94 12.86 19.20
N GLY A 46 -15.97 12.52 18.44
CA GLY A 46 -17.31 13.11 18.56
C GLY A 46 -17.40 14.59 18.12
N LYS A 47 -16.37 15.09 17.44
CA LYS A 47 -16.28 16.46 16.95
C LYS A 47 -15.42 16.54 15.69
N VAL A 48 -15.80 17.41 14.77
CA VAL A 48 -15.04 17.66 13.53
C VAL A 48 -14.57 19.13 13.58
N ASP A 49 -13.50 19.34 14.31
CA ASP A 49 -12.88 20.65 14.55
C ASP A 49 -11.37 20.61 14.28
N ASP A 50 -10.70 21.74 14.56
CA ASP A 50 -9.24 21.86 14.38
C ASP A 50 -8.46 20.82 15.21
N GLU A 51 -8.98 20.41 16.36
CA GLU A 51 -8.35 19.41 17.22
C GLU A 51 -8.38 18.02 16.57
N ALA A 52 -9.48 17.65 15.92
CA ALA A 52 -9.57 16.39 15.15
C ALA A 52 -8.60 16.40 13.95
N VAL A 53 -8.42 17.54 13.28
CA VAL A 53 -7.45 17.69 12.20
C VAL A 53 -6.01 17.54 12.71
N GLN A 54 -5.69 18.16 13.85
CA GLN A 54 -4.38 18.00 14.50
C GLN A 54 -4.11 16.55 14.90
N MET A 55 -5.09 15.88 15.50
CA MET A 55 -4.97 14.46 15.89
C MET A 55 -4.78 13.55 14.65
N ALA A 56 -5.49 13.81 13.56
CA ALA A 56 -5.25 13.11 12.30
C ALA A 56 -3.81 13.32 11.80
N GLY A 57 -3.28 14.53 11.91
CA GLY A 57 -1.87 14.84 11.60
C GLY A 57 -0.89 14.05 12.45
N VAL A 58 -1.15 13.91 13.76
CA VAL A 58 -0.34 13.08 14.66
C VAL A 58 -0.39 11.61 14.22
N ILE A 59 -1.57 11.08 13.88
CA ILE A 59 -1.74 9.69 13.42
C ILE A 59 -0.96 9.45 12.12
N PHE A 60 -0.99 10.37 11.16
CA PHE A 60 -0.18 10.29 9.94
C PHE A 60 1.33 10.33 10.25
N SER A 61 1.73 11.17 11.20
CA SER A 61 3.14 11.25 11.63
C SER A 61 3.62 9.95 12.28
N LEU A 62 2.78 9.33 13.11
CA LEU A 62 3.06 8.01 13.71
C LEU A 62 3.24 6.93 12.63
N ALA A 63 2.42 6.94 11.58
CA ALA A 63 2.58 6.03 10.45
C ALA A 63 3.91 6.27 9.70
N GLY A 64 4.35 7.53 9.58
CA GLY A 64 5.67 7.86 9.04
C GLY A 64 6.83 7.35 9.90
N ILE A 65 6.75 7.57 11.21
CA ILE A 65 7.75 7.07 12.18
C ILE A 65 7.84 5.54 12.15
N SER A 66 6.69 4.85 12.11
CA SER A 66 6.65 3.41 11.99
C SER A 66 7.38 2.93 10.74
N GLY A 67 7.28 3.68 9.64
CA GLY A 67 7.98 3.42 8.39
C GLY A 67 9.49 3.42 8.54
N ILE A 68 10.05 4.43 9.20
CA ILE A 68 11.49 4.55 9.46
C ILE A 68 11.99 3.36 10.28
N LEU A 69 11.24 2.96 11.31
CA LEU A 69 11.61 1.86 12.21
C LEU A 69 11.55 0.48 11.51
N ALA A 70 10.56 0.27 10.66
CA ALA A 70 10.29 -1.03 10.05
C ALA A 70 11.04 -1.26 8.72
N ALA A 71 11.43 -0.22 7.99
CA ALA A 71 12.05 -0.35 6.68
C ALA A 71 13.32 -1.23 6.66
N PRO A 72 14.28 -1.09 7.61
CA PRO A 72 15.47 -1.95 7.66
C PRO A 72 15.11 -3.43 7.92
N PHE A 73 14.14 -3.67 8.80
CA PHE A 73 13.68 -5.02 9.13
C PHE A 73 13.12 -5.74 7.91
N TRP A 74 12.21 -5.08 7.17
CA TRP A 74 11.60 -5.67 5.99
C TRP A 74 12.57 -5.77 4.81
N GLY A 75 13.50 -4.82 4.67
CA GLY A 75 14.57 -4.88 3.68
C GLY A 75 15.47 -6.11 3.87
N ASN A 76 15.93 -6.36 5.10
CA ASN A 76 16.74 -7.52 5.44
C ASN A 76 15.96 -8.84 5.24
N ARG A 77 14.66 -8.86 5.55
CA ARG A 77 13.80 -10.02 5.31
C ARG A 77 13.65 -10.30 3.82
N GLY A 78 13.46 -9.25 3.00
CA GLY A 78 13.40 -9.36 1.55
C GLY A 78 14.63 -10.01 0.94
N GLN A 79 15.82 -9.59 1.38
CA GLN A 79 17.09 -10.17 0.94
C GLN A 79 17.23 -11.66 1.33
N ARG A 80 16.79 -12.05 2.53
CA ARG A 80 16.96 -13.41 3.04
C ARG A 80 15.93 -14.41 2.50
N TYR A 81 14.67 -14.01 2.41
CA TYR A 81 13.55 -14.92 2.10
C TYR A 81 12.97 -14.70 0.70
N GLY A 82 13.48 -13.72 -0.02
CA GLY A 82 13.00 -13.28 -1.33
C GLY A 82 11.96 -12.15 -1.22
N TYR A 83 12.09 -11.17 -2.10
CA TYR A 83 11.30 -9.93 -2.06
C TYR A 83 9.81 -10.17 -2.25
N VAL A 84 9.43 -11.07 -3.16
CA VAL A 84 8.02 -11.37 -3.43
C VAL A 84 7.34 -12.08 -2.25
N ARG A 85 8.02 -13.04 -1.61
CA ARG A 85 7.50 -13.71 -0.41
C ARG A 85 7.33 -12.73 0.75
N THR A 86 8.33 -11.90 0.97
CA THR A 86 8.30 -10.86 2.01
C THR A 86 7.17 -9.88 1.76
N PHE A 87 6.95 -9.48 0.51
CA PHE A 87 5.83 -8.65 0.11
C PHE A 87 4.47 -9.29 0.42
N CYS A 88 4.30 -10.61 0.21
CA CYS A 88 3.07 -11.32 0.60
C CYS A 88 2.82 -11.22 2.12
N TYR A 89 3.85 -11.42 2.95
CA TYR A 89 3.70 -11.31 4.41
C TYR A 89 3.38 -9.89 4.85
N ILE A 90 4.00 -8.89 4.22
CA ILE A 90 3.74 -7.47 4.47
C ILE A 90 2.27 -7.13 4.16
N THR A 91 1.80 -7.45 2.96
CA THR A 91 0.44 -7.10 2.53
C THR A 91 -0.62 -7.90 3.29
N LEU A 92 -0.34 -9.16 3.64
CA LEU A 92 -1.21 -9.95 4.50
C LEU A 92 -1.31 -9.34 5.90
N GLY A 93 -0.17 -9.06 6.53
CA GLY A 93 -0.12 -8.46 7.86
C GLY A 93 -0.78 -7.09 7.90
N ALA A 94 -0.47 -6.23 6.92
CA ALA A 94 -1.11 -4.92 6.78
C ALA A 94 -2.64 -5.05 6.60
N GLY A 95 -3.10 -5.97 5.75
CA GLY A 95 -4.52 -6.22 5.53
C GLY A 95 -5.23 -6.69 6.79
N VAL A 96 -4.65 -7.65 7.51
CA VAL A 96 -5.20 -8.14 8.78
C VAL A 96 -5.25 -7.03 9.83
N VAL A 97 -4.17 -6.28 10.01
CA VAL A 97 -4.15 -5.15 10.96
C VAL A 97 -5.18 -4.09 10.57
N ASN A 98 -5.35 -3.82 9.26
CA ASN A 98 -6.34 -2.88 8.79
C ASN A 98 -7.78 -3.33 9.14
N LEU A 99 -8.08 -4.63 9.12
CA LEU A 99 -9.38 -5.13 9.57
C LEU A 99 -9.61 -4.88 11.08
N PHE A 100 -8.56 -4.90 11.91
CA PHE A 100 -8.69 -4.56 13.32
C PHE A 100 -9.08 -3.11 13.57
N GLN A 101 -8.83 -2.19 12.64
CA GLN A 101 -9.30 -0.80 12.75
C GLN A 101 -10.83 -0.69 12.85
N PHE A 102 -11.56 -1.66 12.32
CA PHE A 102 -13.03 -1.71 12.45
C PHE A 102 -13.51 -1.73 13.92
N PHE A 103 -12.75 -2.39 14.79
CA PHE A 103 -13.11 -2.57 16.19
C PHE A 103 -12.70 -1.41 17.09
N THR A 104 -11.99 -0.42 16.56
CA THR A 104 -11.56 0.74 17.32
C THR A 104 -12.76 1.63 17.68
N THR A 105 -12.89 1.97 18.94
CA THR A 105 -13.96 2.83 19.46
C THR A 105 -13.43 4.17 19.99
N ASP A 106 -12.12 4.30 20.06
CA ASP A 106 -11.40 5.44 20.59
C ASP A 106 -10.26 5.84 19.65
N VAL A 107 -9.94 7.12 19.62
CA VAL A 107 -8.91 7.68 18.73
C VAL A 107 -7.50 7.15 19.03
N TYR A 108 -7.20 6.87 20.30
CA TYR A 108 -5.89 6.35 20.69
C TYR A 108 -5.74 4.87 20.28
N GLN A 109 -6.81 4.07 20.40
CA GLN A 109 -6.82 2.70 19.87
C GLN A 109 -6.57 2.73 18.35
N PHE A 110 -7.25 3.63 17.63
CA PHE A 110 -7.06 3.80 16.20
C PHE A 110 -5.63 4.20 15.86
N ALA A 111 -5.03 5.15 16.62
CA ALA A 111 -3.64 5.56 16.44
C ALA A 111 -2.65 4.40 16.61
N ILE A 112 -2.85 3.55 17.63
CA ILE A 112 -2.01 2.36 17.86
C ILE A 112 -2.11 1.37 16.71
N VAL A 113 -3.34 1.06 16.27
CA VAL A 113 -3.55 0.12 15.16
C VAL A 113 -2.98 0.71 13.85
N GLN A 114 -3.12 2.02 13.64
CA GLN A 114 -2.55 2.71 12.48
C GLN A 114 -1.01 2.69 12.50
N PHE A 115 -0.40 2.85 13.67
CA PHE A 115 1.05 2.69 13.82
C PHE A 115 1.50 1.27 13.45
N ILE A 116 0.81 0.24 13.94
CA ILE A 116 1.11 -1.16 13.61
C ILE A 116 0.90 -1.43 12.11
N PHE A 117 -0.16 -0.89 11.52
CA PHE A 117 -0.40 -0.94 10.08
C PHE A 117 0.78 -0.35 9.30
N GLY A 118 1.28 0.81 9.72
CA GLY A 118 2.44 1.46 9.14
C GLY A 118 3.71 0.61 9.23
N LEU A 119 3.95 -0.10 10.36
CA LEU A 119 5.09 -1.02 10.51
C LEU A 119 5.09 -2.12 9.44
N PHE A 120 3.93 -2.66 9.07
CA PHE A 120 3.84 -3.62 7.99
C PHE A 120 4.01 -2.96 6.63
N LEU A 121 3.24 -1.92 6.35
CA LEU A 121 3.17 -1.32 5.01
C LEU A 121 4.49 -0.70 4.54
N ALA A 122 5.32 -0.23 5.47
CA ALA A 122 6.62 0.38 5.19
C ALA A 122 7.57 -0.51 4.37
N GLY A 123 7.43 -1.83 4.48
CA GLY A 123 8.23 -2.77 3.73
C GLY A 123 7.76 -3.01 2.30
N ALA A 124 6.53 -2.62 1.94
CA ALA A 124 5.94 -2.99 0.66
C ALA A 124 6.70 -2.39 -0.54
N ILE A 125 6.86 -1.07 -0.56
CA ILE A 125 7.52 -0.34 -1.66
C ILE A 125 8.99 -0.74 -1.83
N PRO A 126 9.83 -0.81 -0.77
CA PRO A 126 11.21 -1.24 -0.92
C PRO A 126 11.36 -2.66 -1.48
N ASN A 127 10.55 -3.61 -1.01
CA ASN A 127 10.63 -4.99 -1.48
C ASN A 127 10.20 -5.13 -2.94
N ILE A 128 9.18 -4.41 -3.36
CA ILE A 128 8.70 -4.49 -4.73
C ILE A 128 9.66 -3.80 -5.70
N ASN A 129 10.29 -2.69 -5.28
CA ASN A 129 11.36 -2.02 -6.03
C ASN A 129 12.59 -2.91 -6.19
N ALA A 130 12.99 -3.59 -5.12
CA ALA A 130 14.11 -4.54 -5.16
C ALA A 130 13.80 -5.72 -6.09
N ASN A 131 12.58 -6.27 -6.04
CA ASN A 131 12.14 -7.30 -6.98
C ASN A 131 12.18 -6.79 -8.44
N LEU A 132 11.71 -5.56 -8.70
CA LEU A 132 11.77 -4.97 -10.05
C LEU A 132 13.21 -4.90 -10.55
N ALA A 133 14.14 -4.47 -9.69
CA ALA A 133 15.56 -4.39 -10.03
C ALA A 133 16.18 -5.77 -10.32
N GLU A 134 15.72 -6.84 -9.67
CA GLU A 134 16.17 -8.22 -9.94
C GLU A 134 15.65 -8.77 -11.27
N VAL A 135 14.37 -8.54 -11.58
CA VAL A 135 13.72 -9.14 -12.76
C VAL A 135 13.89 -8.33 -14.03
N THR A 136 14.58 -7.18 -13.94
CA THR A 136 14.74 -6.26 -15.07
C THR A 136 16.20 -6.13 -15.48
N ASP A 137 16.47 -6.30 -16.78
CA ASP A 137 17.79 -6.10 -17.35
C ASP A 137 18.30 -4.67 -17.14
N LYS A 138 19.59 -4.52 -16.91
CA LYS A 138 20.23 -3.23 -16.63
C LYS A 138 19.96 -2.19 -17.72
N SER A 139 19.86 -2.60 -18.98
CA SER A 139 19.63 -1.74 -20.14
C SER A 139 18.28 -1.03 -20.14
N ILE A 140 17.22 -1.71 -19.66
CA ILE A 140 15.85 -1.20 -19.66
C ILE A 140 15.35 -0.82 -18.27
N ARG A 141 16.20 -0.95 -17.23
CA ARG A 141 15.81 -0.74 -15.82
C ARG A 141 15.21 0.65 -15.57
N GLY A 142 15.81 1.71 -16.12
CA GLY A 142 15.28 3.06 -15.97
C GLY A 142 13.86 3.21 -16.56
N LYS A 143 13.60 2.57 -17.70
CA LYS A 143 12.28 2.56 -18.34
C LYS A 143 11.26 1.78 -17.53
N ALA A 144 11.67 0.61 -16.98
CA ALA A 144 10.82 -0.19 -16.10
C ALA A 144 10.41 0.57 -14.83
N PHE A 145 11.35 1.28 -14.18
CA PHE A 145 11.05 2.14 -13.05
C PHE A 145 10.11 3.29 -13.42
N GLY A 146 10.30 3.90 -14.58
CA GLY A 146 9.38 4.95 -15.08
C GLY A 146 7.95 4.44 -15.25
N LEU A 147 7.75 3.25 -15.85
CA LEU A 147 6.45 2.62 -16.03
C LEU A 147 5.79 2.29 -14.67
N VAL A 148 6.55 1.73 -13.76
CA VAL A 148 6.07 1.38 -12.42
C VAL A 148 5.67 2.64 -11.64
N THR A 149 6.46 3.71 -11.74
CA THR A 149 6.13 5.02 -11.15
C THR A 149 4.84 5.59 -11.75
N SER A 150 4.65 5.46 -13.07
CA SER A 150 3.39 5.88 -13.72
C SER A 150 2.18 5.09 -13.22
N ALA A 151 2.33 3.78 -13.01
CA ALA A 151 1.29 2.95 -12.42
C ALA A 151 0.99 3.36 -10.97
N GLN A 152 2.03 3.66 -10.18
CA GLN A 152 1.89 4.18 -8.83
C GLN A 152 1.14 5.52 -8.79
N MET A 153 1.51 6.47 -9.65
CA MET A 153 0.83 7.78 -9.76
C MET A 153 -0.63 7.62 -10.18
N SER A 154 -0.92 6.70 -11.10
CA SER A 154 -2.29 6.37 -11.49
C SER A 154 -3.11 5.83 -10.31
N GLY A 155 -2.52 4.95 -9.48
CA GLY A 155 -3.14 4.49 -8.23
C GLY A 155 -3.36 5.63 -7.23
N GLY A 156 -2.40 6.56 -7.14
CA GLY A 156 -2.50 7.77 -6.33
C GLY A 156 -3.63 8.72 -6.76
N PHE A 157 -3.98 8.74 -8.04
CA PHE A 157 -5.12 9.47 -8.57
C PHE A 157 -6.46 8.72 -8.34
N VAL A 158 -6.49 7.44 -8.64
CA VAL A 158 -7.70 6.61 -8.52
C VAL A 158 -8.12 6.40 -7.07
N GLY A 159 -7.15 6.24 -6.16
CA GLY A 159 -7.40 5.95 -4.74
C GLY A 159 -8.32 6.97 -4.06
N PRO A 160 -7.99 8.27 -4.02
CA PRO A 160 -8.82 9.28 -3.39
C PRO A 160 -10.20 9.42 -4.02
N LEU A 161 -10.31 9.25 -5.35
CA LEU A 161 -11.60 9.28 -6.04
C LEU A 161 -12.50 8.13 -5.57
N LEU A 162 -11.97 6.92 -5.50
CA LEU A 162 -12.71 5.77 -4.96
C LEU A 162 -13.02 5.95 -3.48
N GLY A 163 -12.07 6.48 -2.69
CA GLY A 163 -12.26 6.76 -1.28
C GLY A 163 -13.39 7.75 -1.03
N GLY A 164 -13.42 8.87 -1.77
CA GLY A 164 -14.48 9.86 -1.70
C GLY A 164 -15.84 9.30 -2.14
N ALA A 165 -15.89 8.58 -3.27
CA ALA A 165 -17.11 7.96 -3.76
C ALA A 165 -17.66 6.90 -2.79
N LEU A 166 -16.82 6.02 -2.29
CA LEU A 166 -17.22 5.00 -1.32
C LEU A 166 -17.61 5.61 0.03
N GLY A 167 -16.88 6.63 0.50
CA GLY A 167 -17.18 7.31 1.76
C GLY A 167 -18.48 8.10 1.73
N HIS A 168 -19.01 8.43 0.54
CA HIS A 168 -20.35 9.03 0.38
C HIS A 168 -21.46 8.01 0.56
N VAL A 169 -21.23 6.77 0.13
CA VAL A 169 -22.28 5.70 0.10
C VAL A 169 -22.17 4.77 1.30
N LEU A 170 -20.96 4.55 1.81
CA LEU A 170 -20.68 3.59 2.87
C LEU A 170 -20.14 4.28 4.12
N PRO A 171 -20.47 3.78 5.32
CA PRO A 171 -19.79 4.19 6.55
C PRO A 171 -18.28 4.02 6.42
N THR A 172 -17.50 4.97 6.94
CA THR A 172 -16.03 4.96 6.84
C THR A 172 -15.42 3.65 7.33
N ARG A 173 -15.97 3.04 8.38
CA ARG A 173 -15.53 1.74 8.90
C ARG A 173 -15.61 0.61 7.84
N LEU A 174 -16.64 0.61 7.00
CA LEU A 174 -16.76 -0.39 5.92
C LEU A 174 -15.75 -0.15 4.82
N VAL A 175 -15.44 1.11 4.50
CA VAL A 175 -14.39 1.42 3.51
C VAL A 175 -13.01 0.95 4.00
N ILE A 176 -12.73 1.08 5.29
CA ILE A 176 -11.51 0.54 5.92
C ILE A 176 -11.45 -0.99 5.74
N ILE A 177 -12.56 -1.70 5.99
CA ILE A 177 -12.62 -3.16 5.76
C ILE A 177 -12.35 -3.50 4.29
N CYS A 178 -12.97 -2.78 3.34
CA CYS A 178 -12.74 -3.01 1.92
C CYS A 178 -11.25 -2.90 1.56
N ALA A 179 -10.55 -1.88 2.06
CA ALA A 179 -9.12 -1.72 1.85
C ALA A 179 -8.30 -2.89 2.45
N GLY A 180 -8.67 -3.36 3.65
CA GLY A 180 -8.06 -4.53 4.28
C GLY A 180 -8.24 -5.81 3.45
N ILE A 181 -9.45 -6.05 2.95
CA ILE A 181 -9.76 -7.20 2.10
C ILE A 181 -8.96 -7.12 0.78
N ILE A 182 -8.85 -5.95 0.17
CA ILE A 182 -8.04 -5.77 -1.05
C ILE A 182 -6.57 -6.11 -0.78
N LEU A 183 -6.00 -5.66 0.34
CA LEU A 183 -4.60 -5.97 0.71
C LEU A 183 -4.40 -7.47 0.92
N ILE A 184 -5.33 -8.16 1.58
CA ILE A 184 -5.30 -9.62 1.73
C ILE A 184 -5.42 -10.30 0.36
N GLY A 185 -6.32 -9.82 -0.51
CA GLY A 185 -6.47 -10.30 -1.88
C GLY A 185 -5.19 -10.14 -2.70
N VAL A 186 -4.51 -8.99 -2.59
CA VAL A 186 -3.20 -8.73 -3.21
C VAL A 186 -2.16 -9.73 -2.71
N SER A 187 -2.13 -10.01 -1.40
CA SER A 187 -1.24 -11.02 -0.84
C SER A 187 -1.53 -12.41 -1.40
N ALA A 188 -2.78 -12.84 -1.37
CA ALA A 188 -3.20 -14.15 -1.88
C ALA A 188 -2.87 -14.30 -3.38
N PHE A 189 -3.23 -13.31 -4.20
CA PHE A 189 -2.93 -13.30 -5.62
C PHE A 189 -1.42 -13.42 -5.89
N THR A 190 -0.61 -12.63 -5.17
CA THR A 190 0.85 -12.67 -5.29
C THR A 190 1.41 -14.04 -4.89
N TYR A 191 0.91 -14.61 -3.81
CA TYR A 191 1.33 -15.92 -3.34
C TYR A 191 1.06 -17.02 -4.37
N PHE A 192 -0.16 -17.10 -4.90
CA PHE A 192 -0.53 -18.14 -5.85
C PHE A 192 0.17 -17.98 -7.20
N THR A 193 0.41 -16.75 -7.67
CA THR A 193 0.99 -16.51 -9.01
C THR A 193 2.51 -16.57 -9.03
N LYS A 194 3.20 -16.20 -7.95
CA LYS A 194 4.65 -16.03 -7.95
C LYS A 194 5.42 -16.85 -6.92
N VAL A 195 4.75 -17.32 -5.87
CA VAL A 195 5.41 -18.09 -4.80
C VAL A 195 5.15 -19.57 -4.95
N LYS A 196 3.91 -19.99 -5.18
CA LYS A 196 3.52 -21.40 -5.32
C LYS A 196 3.81 -21.95 -6.71
N GLY A 197 3.91 -21.10 -7.73
CA GLY A 197 4.18 -21.49 -9.13
C GLY A 197 5.67 -21.66 -9.48
N LYS A 198 6.56 -21.58 -8.49
CA LYS A 198 7.99 -21.96 -8.56
C LYS A 198 8.21 -23.24 -7.76
#